data_67885f129d401be8106f579bc2cbe43e
#
_entry.id   67885f129d401be8106f579bc2cbe43e
#
_cell.length_a   1.000
_cell.length_b   1.000
_cell.length_c   1.000
_cell.angle_alpha   90.00
_cell.angle_beta   90.00
_cell.angle_gamma   90.00
#
_symmetry.space_group_name_H-M   'P 1'
#
loop_
_entity.id
_entity.type
_entity.pdbx_description
1 polymer ?
#
loop_
_entity_poly.entity_id
_entity_poly.type
_entity_poly.pdbx_seq_one_letter_code
_entity_poly.pdbx_strand_id
1 'polypeptide(L)'
;MVYDLEKYREKRERVLGVKKRGLGFGRVAALVSLAILLGLGLVVIPKSIAFLQNRQLEDAIYKLNGERSESEQALAELKKQEGVREVVVDGHGSRVVVTYNTGVLDTARISAFFLKQGAPAVLLNEVGHSQRMHTMKKEAAATGGQ
;
A
#
# COMPACT_ATOMS: atom_id res chain seq x y z
N MET A 1 -34.11 3.04 67.95
CA MET A 1 -33.78 1.86 67.12
C MET A 1 -33.10 2.37 65.87
N VAL A 2 -31.79 2.22 65.80
CA VAL A 2 -31.04 2.58 64.63
C VAL A 2 -31.13 1.42 63.64
N TYR A 3 -31.83 1.59 62.54
CA TYR A 3 -31.94 0.59 61.49
C TYR A 3 -30.58 0.51 60.76
N ASP A 4 -29.93 -0.63 60.91
CA ASP A 4 -28.64 -0.89 60.30
C ASP A 4 -28.82 -1.30 58.82
N LEU A 5 -28.85 -0.30 57.95
CA LEU A 5 -29.06 -0.46 56.51
C LEU A 5 -27.97 -1.31 55.85
N GLU A 6 -26.76 -1.37 56.41
CA GLU A 6 -25.67 -2.18 55.88
C GLU A 6 -25.93 -3.67 56.08
N LYS A 7 -26.45 -4.09 57.22
CA LYS A 7 -26.83 -5.49 57.49
C LYS A 7 -27.94 -6.01 56.58
N TYR A 8 -28.86 -5.11 56.20
CA TYR A 8 -29.92 -5.45 55.24
C TYR A 8 -29.39 -5.58 53.82
N ARG A 9 -28.42 -4.79 53.45
CA ARG A 9 -27.74 -4.85 52.15
C ARG A 9 -26.92 -6.14 52.03
N GLU A 10 -26.16 -6.52 53.05
CA GLU A 10 -25.40 -7.78 53.06
C GLU A 10 -26.28 -9.02 52.99
N LYS A 11 -27.40 -9.04 53.71
CA LYS A 11 -28.36 -10.12 53.61
C LYS A 11 -28.99 -10.24 52.23
N ARG A 12 -29.33 -9.12 51.62
CA ARG A 12 -29.92 -9.08 50.29
C ARG A 12 -28.93 -9.53 49.20
N GLU A 13 -27.66 -9.13 49.30
CA GLU A 13 -26.60 -9.55 48.39
C GLU A 13 -26.32 -11.07 48.53
N ARG A 14 -26.43 -11.61 49.74
CA ARG A 14 -26.20 -13.04 49.99
C ARG A 14 -27.35 -13.91 49.47
N VAL A 15 -28.59 -13.45 49.57
CA VAL A 15 -29.79 -14.17 49.10
C VAL A 15 -29.93 -14.10 47.57
N LEU A 16 -29.56 -13.00 46.97
CA LEU A 16 -29.63 -12.80 45.53
C LEU A 16 -28.45 -13.38 44.76
N GLY A 17 -27.44 -13.99 45.45
CA GLY A 17 -26.28 -14.59 44.80
C GLY A 17 -25.44 -13.61 43.99
N VAL A 18 -25.62 -12.31 44.22
CA VAL A 18 -24.86 -11.27 43.53
C VAL A 18 -23.46 -11.23 44.12
N LYS A 19 -22.60 -12.11 43.64
CA LYS A 19 -21.15 -12.04 43.90
C LYS A 19 -20.68 -10.65 43.53
N LYS A 20 -20.04 -9.92 44.46
CA LYS A 20 -19.31 -8.69 44.15
C LYS A 20 -18.38 -9.04 42.99
N ARG A 21 -18.73 -8.63 41.78
CA ARG A 21 -17.89 -8.80 40.60
C ARG A 21 -16.60 -8.05 40.89
N GLY A 22 -15.55 -8.80 41.19
CA GLY A 22 -14.19 -8.26 41.23
C GLY A 22 -13.89 -7.53 39.93
N LEU A 23 -12.99 -6.58 40.00
CA LEU A 23 -12.51 -5.65 38.92
C LEU A 23 -13.34 -5.77 37.65
N GLY A 24 -14.32 -4.87 37.55
CA GLY A 24 -15.46 -4.92 36.69
C GLY A 24 -15.25 -5.62 35.35
N PHE A 25 -16.11 -6.57 35.06
CA PHE A 25 -16.30 -7.16 33.73
C PHE A 25 -16.16 -6.10 32.59
N GLY A 26 -16.59 -4.85 32.84
CA GLY A 26 -16.41 -3.73 31.93
C GLY A 26 -14.94 -3.38 31.65
N ARG A 27 -14.04 -3.46 32.65
CA ARG A 27 -12.61 -3.19 32.44
C ARG A 27 -11.93 -4.29 31.66
N VAL A 28 -12.26 -5.54 31.93
CA VAL A 28 -11.75 -6.69 31.18
C VAL A 28 -12.26 -6.67 29.75
N ALA A 29 -13.55 -6.40 29.56
CA ALA A 29 -14.15 -6.25 28.23
C ALA A 29 -13.51 -5.10 27.45
N ALA A 30 -13.26 -3.96 28.09
CA ALA A 30 -12.58 -2.81 27.45
C ALA A 30 -11.15 -3.14 27.04
N LEU A 31 -10.38 -3.84 27.90
CA LEU A 31 -9.01 -4.27 27.56
C LEU A 31 -8.99 -5.26 26.39
N VAL A 32 -9.89 -6.24 26.38
CA VAL A 32 -10.00 -7.20 25.28
C VAL A 32 -10.40 -6.50 23.98
N SER A 33 -11.39 -5.59 24.03
CA SER A 33 -11.79 -4.81 22.87
C SER A 33 -10.65 -3.95 22.34
N LEU A 34 -9.89 -3.29 23.22
CA LEU A 34 -8.72 -2.50 22.85
C LEU A 34 -7.63 -3.35 22.19
N ALA A 35 -7.36 -4.54 22.75
CA ALA A 35 -6.38 -5.48 22.19
C ALA A 35 -6.79 -5.96 20.79
N ILE A 36 -8.09 -6.25 20.58
CA ILE A 36 -8.62 -6.64 19.27
C ILE A 36 -8.50 -5.48 18.27
N LEU A 37 -8.86 -4.26 18.66
CA LEU A 37 -8.76 -3.08 17.80
C LEU A 37 -7.31 -2.77 17.42
N LEU A 38 -6.38 -2.87 18.37
CA LEU A 38 -4.95 -2.69 18.09
C LEU A 38 -4.42 -3.80 17.17
N GLY A 39 -4.79 -5.05 17.41
CA GLY A 39 -4.38 -6.18 16.56
C GLY A 39 -4.90 -6.05 15.12
N LEU A 40 -6.17 -5.71 14.95
CA LEU A 40 -6.77 -5.45 13.64
C LEU A 40 -6.15 -4.23 12.96
N GLY A 41 -5.91 -3.15 13.71
CA GLY A 41 -5.28 -1.93 13.21
C GLY A 41 -3.89 -2.19 12.63
N LEU A 42 -3.04 -2.93 13.35
CA LEU A 42 -1.68 -3.28 12.90
C LEU A 42 -1.66 -4.10 11.60
N VAL A 43 -2.68 -4.90 11.33
CA VAL A 43 -2.75 -5.74 10.11
C VAL A 43 -3.43 -5.01 8.96
N VAL A 44 -4.51 -4.26 9.23
CA VAL A 44 -5.34 -3.64 8.19
C VAL A 44 -4.73 -2.33 7.67
N ILE A 45 -4.17 -1.50 8.56
CA ILE A 45 -3.62 -0.18 8.17
C ILE A 45 -2.53 -0.30 7.10
N PRO A 46 -1.46 -1.12 7.27
CA PRO A 46 -0.40 -1.19 6.26
C PRO A 46 -0.90 -1.74 4.91
N LYS A 47 -1.84 -2.68 4.92
CA LYS A 47 -2.44 -3.20 3.68
C LYS A 47 -3.29 -2.15 2.96
N SER A 48 -4.02 -1.33 3.70
CA SER A 48 -4.84 -0.25 3.15
C SER A 48 -3.97 0.86 2.54
N ILE A 49 -2.87 1.23 3.20
CA ILE A 49 -1.93 2.21 2.69
C ILE A 49 -1.24 1.71 1.42
N ALA A 50 -0.76 0.46 1.41
CA ALA A 50 -0.16 -0.15 0.24
C ALA A 50 -1.15 -0.23 -0.95
N PHE A 51 -2.42 -0.54 -0.69
CA PHE A 51 -3.46 -0.56 -1.70
C PHE A 51 -3.72 0.83 -2.29
N LEU A 52 -3.80 1.87 -1.46
CA LEU A 52 -3.99 3.25 -1.92
C LEU A 52 -2.80 3.75 -2.73
N GLN A 53 -1.57 3.46 -2.30
CA GLN A 53 -0.35 3.81 -3.03
C GLN A 53 -0.28 3.13 -4.40
N ASN A 54 -0.67 1.86 -4.49
CA ASN A 54 -0.67 1.12 -5.75
C ASN A 54 -1.73 1.61 -6.74
N ARG A 55 -2.83 2.21 -6.28
CA ARG A 55 -3.85 2.79 -7.17
C ARG A 55 -3.39 4.05 -7.90
N GLN A 56 -2.38 4.73 -7.35
CA GLN A 56 -1.79 5.93 -7.94
C GLN A 56 -0.56 5.62 -8.79
N LEU A 57 -0.22 4.33 -8.96
CA LEU A 57 0.90 3.93 -9.79
C LEU A 57 0.41 3.60 -11.21
N GLU A 58 1.08 4.19 -12.18
CA GLU A 58 0.93 3.91 -13.59
C GLU A 58 2.25 3.51 -14.22
N ASP A 59 2.17 2.69 -15.25
CA ASP A 59 3.30 2.23 -16.04
C ASP A 59 3.25 2.89 -17.42
N ALA A 60 4.20 3.76 -17.70
CA ALA A 60 4.40 4.33 -19.01
C ALA A 60 5.47 3.55 -19.77
N ILE A 61 5.15 3.11 -20.97
CA ILE A 61 6.04 2.36 -21.84
C ILE A 61 6.59 3.31 -22.90
N TYR A 62 7.91 3.51 -22.90
CA TYR A 62 8.61 4.35 -23.85
C TYR A 62 9.47 3.52 -24.78
N LYS A 63 9.60 3.98 -26.03
CA LYS A 63 10.62 3.53 -26.97
C LYS A 63 11.76 4.55 -26.98
N LEU A 64 12.97 4.10 -26.71
CA LEU A 64 14.17 4.91 -26.73
C LEU A 64 14.67 5.01 -28.19
N ASN A 65 14.95 6.24 -28.63
CA ASN A 65 15.43 6.52 -29.98
C ASN A 65 16.88 7.10 -30.01
N GLY A 66 17.54 7.16 -28.84
CA GLY A 66 18.91 7.68 -28.67
C GLY A 66 19.98 6.60 -28.69
N GLU A 67 21.21 7.01 -28.58
CA GLU A 67 22.35 6.11 -28.38
C GLU A 67 22.25 5.41 -27.02
N ARG A 68 22.75 4.19 -26.94
CA ARG A 68 22.62 3.35 -25.74
C ARG A 68 23.25 3.99 -24.51
N SER A 69 24.41 4.63 -24.66
CA SER A 69 25.12 5.29 -23.56
C SER A 69 24.36 6.47 -22.96
N GLU A 70 23.77 7.32 -23.83
CA GLU A 70 22.96 8.47 -23.40
C GLU A 70 21.66 8.01 -22.74
N SER A 71 21.07 6.96 -23.30
CA SER A 71 19.86 6.35 -22.73
C SER A 71 20.10 5.76 -21.33
N GLU A 72 21.22 5.07 -21.10
CA GLU A 72 21.56 4.50 -19.79
C GLU A 72 21.77 5.58 -18.72
N GLN A 73 22.42 6.70 -19.07
CA GLN A 73 22.57 7.84 -18.17
C GLN A 73 21.23 8.50 -17.84
N ALA A 74 20.41 8.75 -18.86
CA ALA A 74 19.07 9.31 -18.67
C ALA A 74 18.19 8.42 -17.77
N LEU A 75 18.25 7.10 -17.94
CA LEU A 75 17.51 6.15 -17.10
C LEU A 75 18.01 6.13 -15.65
N ALA A 76 19.32 6.23 -15.44
CA ALA A 76 19.90 6.31 -14.09
C ALA A 76 19.47 7.59 -13.36
N GLU A 77 19.38 8.71 -14.05
CA GLU A 77 18.89 9.99 -13.50
C GLU A 77 17.38 9.96 -13.30
N LEU A 78 16.61 9.34 -14.21
CA LEU A 78 15.16 9.20 -14.08
C LEU A 78 14.78 8.40 -12.83
N LYS A 79 15.54 7.36 -12.48
CA LYS A 79 15.32 6.57 -11.24
C LYS A 79 15.42 7.40 -9.96
N LYS A 80 16.13 8.52 -9.99
CA LYS A 80 16.31 9.42 -8.84
C LYS A 80 15.21 10.48 -8.75
N GLN A 81 14.38 10.62 -9.78
CA GLN A 81 13.30 11.61 -9.81
C GLN A 81 12.20 11.27 -8.81
N GLU A 82 11.74 12.29 -8.11
CA GLU A 82 10.60 12.18 -7.23
C GLU A 82 9.35 11.74 -8.02
N GLY A 83 8.62 10.76 -7.50
CA GLY A 83 7.47 10.19 -8.17
C GLY A 83 7.77 8.97 -9.03
N VAL A 84 9.02 8.71 -9.41
CA VAL A 84 9.43 7.48 -10.11
C VAL A 84 9.62 6.36 -9.09
N ARG A 85 8.93 5.25 -9.29
CA ARG A 85 9.00 4.08 -8.42
C ARG A 85 9.98 3.04 -8.95
N GLU A 86 9.90 2.77 -10.23
CA GLU A 86 10.70 1.73 -10.88
C GLU A 86 10.94 2.09 -12.35
N VAL A 87 12.08 1.69 -12.86
CA VAL A 87 12.44 1.81 -14.28
C VAL A 87 13.01 0.47 -14.73
N VAL A 88 12.30 -0.21 -15.62
CA VAL A 88 12.67 -1.51 -16.17
C VAL A 88 12.93 -1.38 -17.65
N VAL A 89 14.09 -1.85 -18.09
CA VAL A 89 14.48 -1.87 -19.51
C VAL A 89 14.20 -3.26 -20.07
N ASP A 90 13.62 -3.32 -21.26
CA ASP A 90 13.40 -4.56 -22.00
C ASP A 90 14.74 -5.23 -22.35
N GLY A 91 14.75 -6.56 -22.50
CA GLY A 91 15.92 -7.36 -22.84
C GLY A 91 16.64 -6.94 -24.11
N HIS A 92 15.95 -6.25 -25.03
CA HIS A 92 16.52 -5.68 -26.26
C HIS A 92 17.05 -4.25 -26.09
N GLY A 93 16.85 -3.62 -24.93
CA GLY A 93 17.32 -2.26 -24.64
C GLY A 93 16.61 -1.14 -25.39
N SER A 94 15.57 -1.45 -26.16
CA SER A 94 14.84 -0.48 -27.00
C SER A 94 13.59 0.08 -26.36
N ARG A 95 13.06 -0.61 -25.32
CA ARG A 95 11.87 -0.18 -24.60
C ARG A 95 12.17 -0.05 -23.12
N VAL A 96 11.58 0.96 -22.51
CA VAL A 96 11.65 1.17 -21.08
C VAL A 96 10.25 1.31 -20.52
N VAL A 97 10.02 0.68 -19.39
CA VAL A 97 8.80 0.82 -18.59
C VAL A 97 9.14 1.65 -17.37
N VAL A 98 8.47 2.75 -17.22
CA VAL A 98 8.60 3.66 -16.07
C VAL A 98 7.34 3.54 -15.23
N THR A 99 7.48 3.01 -14.02
CA THR A 99 6.41 3.00 -13.03
C THR A 99 6.53 4.27 -12.20
N TYR A 100 5.48 5.07 -12.19
CA TYR A 100 5.47 6.38 -11.53
C TYR A 100 4.16 6.65 -10.79
N ASN A 101 4.20 7.62 -9.87
CA ASN A 101 3.04 8.07 -9.10
C ASN A 101 2.37 9.24 -9.82
N THR A 102 1.13 9.05 -10.27
CA THR A 102 0.34 10.07 -10.99
C THR A 102 0.01 11.31 -10.16
N GLY A 103 0.07 11.22 -8.84
CA GLY A 103 -0.10 12.37 -7.95
C GLY A 103 1.12 13.30 -7.88
N VAL A 104 2.29 12.86 -8.37
CA VAL A 104 3.56 13.61 -8.30
C VAL A 104 4.10 13.91 -9.68
N LEU A 105 4.00 12.97 -10.61
CA LEU A 105 4.61 13.01 -11.93
C LEU A 105 3.58 12.62 -12.99
N ASP A 106 3.73 13.17 -14.19
CA ASP A 106 2.93 12.83 -15.35
C ASP A 106 3.83 12.41 -16.55
N THR A 107 3.25 11.77 -17.56
CA THR A 107 3.95 11.32 -18.76
C THR A 107 4.55 12.47 -19.57
N ALA A 108 3.96 13.66 -19.53
CA ALA A 108 4.47 14.84 -20.19
C ALA A 108 5.81 15.28 -19.57
N ARG A 109 5.90 15.29 -18.24
CA ARG A 109 7.14 15.59 -17.51
C ARG A 109 8.21 14.54 -17.74
N ILE A 110 7.86 13.27 -17.78
CA ILE A 110 8.80 12.17 -18.10
C ILE A 110 9.33 12.34 -19.52
N SER A 111 8.47 12.65 -20.49
CA SER A 111 8.86 12.88 -21.88
C SER A 111 9.79 14.12 -22.02
N ALA A 112 9.45 15.21 -21.33
CA ALA A 112 10.29 16.42 -21.28
C ALA A 112 11.65 16.15 -20.62
N PHE A 113 11.69 15.30 -19.61
CA PHE A 113 12.93 14.87 -18.98
C PHE A 113 13.84 14.12 -19.97
N PHE A 114 13.32 13.12 -20.69
CA PHE A 114 14.07 12.40 -21.70
C PHE A 114 14.64 13.34 -22.79
N LEU A 115 13.82 14.28 -23.25
CA LEU A 115 14.24 15.26 -24.22
C LEU A 115 15.38 16.14 -23.69
N LYS A 116 15.30 16.60 -22.44
CA LYS A 116 16.32 17.42 -21.79
C LYS A 116 17.64 16.66 -21.60
N GLN A 117 17.59 15.36 -21.42
CA GLN A 117 18.77 14.51 -21.23
C GLN A 117 19.41 14.06 -22.59
N GLY A 118 18.91 14.52 -23.72
CA GLY A 118 19.40 14.13 -25.03
C GLY A 118 19.06 12.70 -25.45
N ALA A 119 18.20 12.04 -24.72
CA ALA A 119 17.74 10.67 -24.97
C ALA A 119 16.26 10.66 -25.39
N PRO A 120 15.92 11.10 -26.62
CA PRO A 120 14.53 11.24 -27.03
C PRO A 120 13.79 9.89 -26.93
N ALA A 121 12.69 9.90 -26.23
CA ALA A 121 11.85 8.74 -26.01
C ALA A 121 10.42 9.02 -26.49
N VAL A 122 9.79 8.04 -27.12
CA VAL A 122 8.40 8.12 -27.59
C VAL A 122 7.54 7.28 -26.68
N LEU A 123 6.49 7.89 -26.11
CA LEU A 123 5.50 7.18 -25.34
C LEU A 123 4.71 6.24 -26.25
N LEU A 124 4.73 4.95 -25.97
CA LEU A 124 4.01 3.93 -26.71
C LEU A 124 2.66 3.61 -26.08
N ASN A 125 2.62 3.51 -24.75
CA ASN A 125 1.42 3.14 -24.01
C ASN A 125 1.52 3.58 -22.55
N GLU A 126 0.37 3.72 -21.93
CA GLU A 126 0.19 4.04 -20.50
C GLU A 126 -0.88 3.10 -19.92
N VAL A 127 -0.54 2.41 -18.85
CA VAL A 127 -1.41 1.38 -18.25
C VAL A 127 -1.31 1.46 -16.74
N GLY A 128 -2.42 1.27 -16.04
CA GLY A 128 -2.39 1.16 -14.57
C GLY A 128 -1.48 0.02 -14.12
N HIS A 129 -0.59 0.30 -13.16
CA HIS A 129 0.42 -0.66 -12.67
C HIS A 129 -0.23 -1.99 -12.21
N SER A 130 -1.34 -1.92 -11.47
CA SER A 130 -2.06 -3.11 -11.02
C SER A 130 -2.60 -3.96 -12.18
N GLN A 131 -3.07 -3.32 -13.24
CA GLN A 131 -3.60 -4.00 -14.42
C GLN A 131 -2.48 -4.72 -15.17
N ARG A 132 -1.33 -4.05 -15.39
CA ARG A 132 -0.15 -4.67 -16.02
C ARG A 132 0.35 -5.88 -15.21
N MET A 133 0.50 -5.74 -13.89
CA MET A 133 0.94 -6.83 -13.03
C MET A 133 0.00 -8.03 -13.07
N HIS A 134 -1.32 -7.79 -13.16
CA HIS A 134 -2.31 -8.85 -13.30
C HIS A 134 -2.18 -9.58 -14.64
N THR A 135 -1.95 -8.85 -15.73
CA THR A 135 -1.77 -9.43 -17.07
C THR A 135 -0.49 -10.28 -17.13
N MET A 136 0.64 -9.74 -16.65
CA MET A 136 1.92 -10.46 -16.59
C MET A 136 1.82 -11.76 -15.77
N LYS A 137 1.13 -11.71 -14.62
CA LYS A 137 0.91 -12.89 -13.78
C LYS A 137 0.06 -13.95 -14.50
N LYS A 138 -0.94 -13.52 -15.27
CA LYS A 138 -1.79 -14.43 -16.06
C LYS A 138 -1.01 -15.07 -17.20
N GLU A 139 -0.16 -14.31 -17.90
CA GLU A 139 0.70 -14.81 -18.97
C GLU A 139 1.75 -15.79 -18.44
N ALA A 140 2.41 -15.48 -17.33
CA ALA A 140 3.36 -16.37 -16.69
C ALA A 140 2.73 -17.70 -16.26
N ALA A 141 1.48 -17.66 -15.75
CA ALA A 141 0.73 -18.86 -15.39
C ALA A 141 0.34 -19.70 -16.62
N ALA A 142 0.08 -19.06 -17.76
CA ALA A 142 -0.24 -19.75 -19.01
C ALA A 142 0.99 -20.39 -19.68
N THR A 143 2.17 -19.81 -19.50
CA THR A 143 3.43 -20.29 -20.11
C THR A 143 4.14 -21.34 -19.24
N GLY A 144 3.90 -21.35 -17.93
CA GLY A 144 4.50 -22.32 -16.99
C GLY A 144 3.79 -23.69 -16.91
N GLY A 145 2.81 -23.95 -17.75
CA GLY A 145 2.01 -25.19 -17.80
C GLY A 145 2.38 -26.17 -18.95
N GLN A 146 3.56 -26.02 -19.58
CA GLN A 146 4.09 -27.01 -20.55
C GLN A 146 5.29 -27.72 -19.98
#